data_f8261d2eae9e0a47c819d331b79ac726
#
_entry.id   f8261d2eae9e0a47c819d331b79ac726
#
_cell.length_a   1.000
_cell.length_b   1.000
_cell.length_c   1.000
_cell.angle_alpha   90.00
_cell.angle_beta   90.00
_cell.angle_gamma   90.00
#
_symmetry.space_group_name_H-M   'P 1'
#
loop_
_entity.id
_entity.type
_entity.pdbx_description
1 polymer ?
#
loop_
_entity_poly.entity_id
_entity_poly.type
_entity_poly.pdbx_seq_one_letter_code
_entity_poly.pdbx_strand_id
1 'polypeptide(L)'
;MNYLENFIGNTPLVKLKRLTKNRDAEIWVKLEGNNPAGSVKDRAALFMIQQAEKRGQITPGDTLIEATSGNTGIALAMIATIKGYKLKLLMPENMSIERQSVMRAYGAEIVLVSEAEGMEGARDLALRMQARSEGKVLDQFNNLDNPLAHFMTTGPEIWCQTAGRITHFVSSMGTTGTITGVSQYLKSKSNKIEIIGLQPAENSYIPGIRRWSRDYIPSIFKAEQVDRILDITQIEAQQMMKNLAIDEGIFCGVSSGAAVAGALRVAEQNPGAVIVTIICDRGDRYLSTGLFN
;
A
#
# COMPACT_ATOMS: atom_id res chain seq x y z
N MET A 1 1.63 24.40 -14.63
CA MET A 1 2.93 23.96 -14.07
C MET A 1 2.76 22.53 -13.58
N ASN A 2 3.70 21.64 -13.88
CA ASN A 2 3.67 20.23 -13.43
C ASN A 2 4.62 20.10 -12.23
N TYR A 3 4.06 19.99 -11.03
CA TYR A 3 4.81 19.70 -9.83
C TYR A 3 4.89 18.19 -9.62
N LEU A 4 5.86 17.69 -8.82
CA LEU A 4 6.10 16.27 -8.63
C LEU A 4 4.86 15.51 -8.12
N GLU A 5 4.07 16.11 -7.25
CA GLU A 5 2.83 15.51 -6.74
C GLU A 5 1.77 15.24 -7.82
N ASN A 6 1.82 15.95 -8.96
CA ASN A 6 0.90 15.74 -10.08
C ASN A 6 1.19 14.43 -10.85
N PHE A 7 2.34 13.82 -10.59
CA PHE A 7 2.75 12.54 -11.17
C PHE A 7 2.43 11.35 -10.28
N ILE A 8 1.78 11.56 -9.13
CA ILE A 8 1.26 10.50 -8.28
C ILE A 8 -0.03 9.98 -8.91
N GLY A 9 -0.09 8.67 -9.12
CA GLY A 9 -1.18 8.03 -9.84
C GLY A 9 -0.89 7.87 -11.33
N ASN A 10 -1.93 7.58 -12.10
CA ASN A 10 -1.86 7.23 -13.54
C ASN A 10 -0.79 6.16 -13.82
N THR A 11 -0.62 5.25 -12.88
CA THR A 11 0.37 4.17 -12.99
C THR A 11 -0.02 3.18 -14.09
N PRO A 12 0.96 2.52 -14.74
CA PRO A 12 0.65 1.52 -15.75
C PRO A 12 -0.16 0.35 -15.19
N LEU A 13 -1.08 -0.17 -15.99
CA LEU A 13 -1.73 -1.46 -15.80
C LEU A 13 -1.24 -2.39 -16.92
N VAL A 14 -0.54 -3.47 -16.56
CA VAL A 14 0.06 -4.39 -17.52
C VAL A 14 -0.48 -5.81 -17.35
N LYS A 15 -0.68 -6.53 -18.45
CA LYS A 15 -1.13 -7.92 -18.43
C LYS A 15 0.08 -8.84 -18.26
N LEU A 16 0.01 -9.80 -17.33
CA LEU A 16 1.00 -10.86 -17.21
C LEU A 16 0.95 -11.80 -18.44
N LYS A 17 2.12 -12.23 -18.88
CA LYS A 17 2.25 -12.99 -20.11
C LYS A 17 2.69 -14.44 -19.87
N ARG A 18 3.76 -14.64 -19.09
CA ARG A 18 4.39 -15.96 -18.92
C ARG A 18 3.75 -16.76 -17.80
N LEU A 19 3.47 -16.12 -16.67
CA LEU A 19 2.81 -16.74 -15.51
C LEU A 19 1.36 -17.15 -15.78
N THR A 20 0.74 -16.59 -16.83
CA THR A 20 -0.64 -16.92 -17.25
C THR A 20 -0.74 -17.72 -18.54
N LYS A 21 0.37 -18.19 -19.09
CA LYS A 21 0.46 -18.78 -20.44
C LYS A 21 -0.55 -19.89 -20.75
N ASN A 22 -0.97 -20.67 -19.81
CA ASN A 22 -1.89 -21.81 -20.02
C ASN A 22 -3.22 -21.61 -19.28
N ARG A 23 -3.65 -20.35 -19.08
CA ARG A 23 -4.90 -20.02 -18.41
C ARG A 23 -5.81 -19.21 -19.32
N ASP A 24 -7.09 -19.48 -19.25
CA ASP A 24 -8.10 -18.70 -19.99
C ASP A 24 -8.35 -17.33 -19.33
N ALA A 25 -8.03 -17.17 -18.04
CA ALA A 25 -8.17 -15.91 -17.33
C ALA A 25 -7.03 -14.93 -17.65
N GLU A 26 -7.34 -13.64 -17.65
CA GLU A 26 -6.37 -12.55 -17.76
C GLU A 26 -6.01 -12.02 -16.37
N ILE A 27 -4.70 -11.90 -16.07
CA ILE A 27 -4.24 -11.21 -14.85
C ILE A 27 -3.52 -9.92 -15.25
N TRP A 28 -4.02 -8.83 -14.72
CA TRP A 28 -3.47 -7.48 -14.91
C TRP A 28 -2.90 -6.97 -13.59
N VAL A 29 -1.74 -6.35 -13.64
CA VAL A 29 -1.04 -5.83 -12.46
C VAL A 29 -0.86 -4.32 -12.58
N LYS A 30 -1.29 -3.61 -11.55
CA LYS A 30 -1.17 -2.14 -11.43
C LYS A 30 0.18 -1.81 -10.81
N LEU A 31 1.07 -1.18 -11.57
CA LEU A 31 2.47 -0.95 -11.18
C LEU A 31 2.61 0.30 -10.29
N GLU A 32 2.24 0.20 -9.03
CA GLU A 32 2.29 1.30 -8.06
C GLU A 32 3.72 1.70 -7.65
N GLY A 33 4.70 0.87 -7.94
CA GLY A 33 6.12 1.23 -7.85
C GLY A 33 6.55 2.36 -8.78
N ASN A 34 5.72 2.73 -9.76
CA ASN A 34 5.97 3.84 -10.68
C ASN A 34 5.55 5.21 -10.12
N ASN A 35 4.92 5.28 -8.96
CA ASN A 35 4.73 6.55 -8.26
C ASN A 35 6.09 7.18 -7.88
N PRO A 36 6.19 8.51 -7.73
CA PRO A 36 7.46 9.21 -7.47
C PRO A 36 8.25 8.72 -6.25
N ALA A 37 7.59 8.44 -5.12
CA ALA A 37 8.24 7.84 -3.96
C ALA A 37 8.28 6.30 -4.05
N GLY A 38 7.82 5.70 -5.13
CA GLY A 38 7.98 4.30 -5.50
C GLY A 38 7.02 3.32 -4.85
N SER A 39 5.83 3.73 -4.44
CA SER A 39 4.85 2.81 -3.89
C SER A 39 3.39 3.29 -3.98
N VAL A 40 2.47 2.37 -3.71
CA VAL A 40 1.04 2.64 -3.56
C VAL A 40 0.72 3.68 -2.45
N LYS A 41 1.63 3.88 -1.50
CA LYS A 41 1.44 4.80 -0.38
C LYS A 41 1.56 6.26 -0.75
N ASP A 42 2.14 6.58 -1.89
CA ASP A 42 2.23 7.94 -2.42
C ASP A 42 0.84 8.57 -2.54
N ARG A 43 -0.14 7.77 -2.99
CA ARG A 43 -1.53 8.20 -3.13
C ARG A 43 -2.17 8.54 -1.79
N ALA A 44 -2.07 7.63 -0.82
CA ALA A 44 -2.63 7.83 0.52
C ALA A 44 -1.96 9.03 1.23
N ALA A 45 -0.62 9.13 1.16
CA ALA A 45 0.13 10.23 1.76
C ALA A 45 -0.30 11.60 1.20
N LEU A 46 -0.43 11.70 -0.13
CA LEU A 46 -0.89 12.93 -0.78
C LEU A 46 -2.29 13.31 -0.33
N PHE A 47 -3.23 12.37 -0.35
CA PHE A 47 -4.61 12.65 0.02
C PHE A 47 -4.77 12.99 1.50
N MET A 48 -4.13 12.28 2.41
CA MET A 48 -4.18 12.60 3.85
C MET A 48 -3.73 14.03 4.12
N ILE A 49 -2.64 14.50 3.49
CA ILE A 49 -2.16 15.87 3.64
C ILE A 49 -3.10 16.86 2.95
N GLN A 50 -3.45 16.65 1.68
CA GLN A 50 -4.30 17.58 0.93
C GLN A 50 -5.69 17.76 1.53
N GLN A 51 -6.31 16.69 2.01
CA GLN A 51 -7.63 16.79 2.61
C GLN A 51 -7.56 17.45 4.01
N ALA A 52 -6.49 17.20 4.77
CA ALA A 52 -6.27 17.93 6.03
C ALA A 52 -6.05 19.43 5.80
N GLU A 53 -5.30 19.82 4.75
CA GLU A 53 -5.18 21.22 4.30
C GLU A 53 -6.54 21.84 3.96
N LYS A 54 -7.34 21.16 3.12
CA LYS A 54 -8.67 21.63 2.73
C LYS A 54 -9.63 21.83 3.89
N ARG A 55 -9.48 21.03 4.95
CA ARG A 55 -10.25 21.18 6.19
C ARG A 55 -9.67 22.20 7.17
N GLY A 56 -8.55 22.83 6.83
CA GLY A 56 -7.86 23.78 7.72
C GLY A 56 -7.27 23.13 8.98
N GLN A 57 -7.03 21.81 8.95
CA GLN A 57 -6.46 21.07 10.09
C GLN A 57 -4.94 21.21 10.18
N ILE A 58 -4.29 21.47 9.06
CA ILE A 58 -2.85 21.70 8.93
C ILE A 58 -2.58 22.80 7.92
N THR A 59 -1.46 23.49 8.10
CA THR A 59 -0.95 24.54 7.18
C THR A 59 0.54 24.33 6.95
N PRO A 60 1.11 24.74 5.79
CA PRO A 60 2.55 24.69 5.57
C PRO A 60 3.34 25.31 6.72
N GLY A 61 4.39 24.63 7.16
CA GLY A 61 5.17 24.98 8.36
C GLY A 61 4.82 24.16 9.60
N ASP A 62 3.63 23.56 9.66
CA ASP A 62 3.24 22.66 10.75
C ASP A 62 4.11 21.40 10.80
N THR A 63 4.15 20.75 11.96
CA THR A 63 4.79 19.46 12.15
C THR A 63 3.78 18.34 12.02
N LEU A 64 4.03 17.42 11.09
CA LEU A 64 3.27 16.19 10.94
C LEU A 64 3.98 15.04 11.69
N ILE A 65 3.22 14.11 12.21
CA ILE A 65 3.71 12.95 12.96
C ILE A 65 3.09 11.69 12.38
N GLU A 66 3.89 10.64 12.18
CA GLU A 66 3.36 9.32 11.81
C GLU A 66 4.23 8.20 12.35
N ALA A 67 3.60 7.15 12.90
CA ALA A 67 4.27 5.93 13.33
C ALA A 67 4.33 4.95 12.15
N THR A 68 5.49 4.87 11.50
CA THR A 68 5.67 4.01 10.33
C THR A 68 7.14 3.82 9.99
N SER A 69 7.52 2.61 9.59
CA SER A 69 8.88 2.25 9.15
C SER A 69 8.94 1.87 7.66
N GLY A 70 7.81 1.98 6.95
CA GLY A 70 7.69 1.46 5.60
C GLY A 70 7.43 2.54 4.54
N ASN A 71 6.78 2.12 3.47
CA ASN A 71 6.48 2.95 2.30
C ASN A 71 5.67 4.22 2.64
N THR A 72 4.82 4.16 3.66
CA THR A 72 4.06 5.33 4.12
C THR A 72 4.99 6.44 4.60
N GLY A 73 6.02 6.11 5.39
CA GLY A 73 6.99 7.09 5.87
C GLY A 73 7.77 7.75 4.73
N ILE A 74 8.19 6.97 3.75
CA ILE A 74 8.88 7.49 2.55
C ILE A 74 7.97 8.44 1.76
N ALA A 75 6.72 8.03 1.51
CA ALA A 75 5.75 8.83 0.78
C ALA A 75 5.41 10.14 1.52
N LEU A 76 5.16 10.06 2.83
CA LEU A 76 4.91 11.24 3.65
C LEU A 76 6.10 12.19 3.68
N ALA A 77 7.34 11.65 3.77
CA ALA A 77 8.54 12.47 3.76
C ALA A 77 8.68 13.26 2.46
N MET A 78 8.46 12.61 1.31
CA MET A 78 8.46 13.28 0.01
C MET A 78 7.38 14.37 -0.06
N ILE A 79 6.13 14.07 0.30
CA ILE A 79 5.02 15.04 0.21
C ILE A 79 5.19 16.19 1.20
N ALA A 80 5.63 15.90 2.43
CA ALA A 80 5.89 16.93 3.44
C ALA A 80 6.95 17.93 2.94
N THR A 81 8.04 17.45 2.33
CA THR A 81 9.06 18.31 1.74
C THR A 81 8.51 19.19 0.63
N ILE A 82 7.76 18.62 -0.32
CA ILE A 82 7.17 19.35 -1.45
C ILE A 82 6.24 20.47 -0.95
N LYS A 83 5.47 20.19 0.11
CA LYS A 83 4.42 21.08 0.62
C LYS A 83 4.87 21.97 1.78
N GLY A 84 6.13 21.87 2.21
CA GLY A 84 6.71 22.73 3.26
C GLY A 84 6.29 22.36 4.68
N TYR A 85 6.00 21.12 4.96
CA TYR A 85 5.76 20.59 6.30
C TYR A 85 7.03 20.07 6.94
N LYS A 86 7.12 20.15 8.27
CA LYS A 86 8.06 19.36 9.06
C LYS A 86 7.47 17.96 9.29
N LEU A 87 8.29 16.92 9.29
CA LEU A 87 7.80 15.56 9.50
C LEU A 87 8.63 14.83 10.53
N LYS A 88 7.96 14.23 11.50
CA LYS A 88 8.54 13.30 12.48
C LYS A 88 8.00 11.90 12.21
N LEU A 89 8.88 10.95 11.96
CA LEU A 89 8.54 9.54 11.73
C LEU A 89 9.04 8.70 12.89
N LEU A 90 8.13 7.98 13.52
CA LEU A 90 8.42 7.16 14.69
C LEU A 90 8.49 5.69 14.29
N MET A 91 9.56 4.99 14.70
CA MET A 91 9.75 3.58 14.38
C MET A 91 10.71 2.89 15.34
N PRO A 92 10.65 1.55 15.45
CA PRO A 92 11.65 0.78 16.19
C PRO A 92 13.05 0.92 15.58
N GLU A 93 14.06 0.87 16.44
CA GLU A 93 15.48 1.04 16.07
C GLU A 93 16.01 -0.05 15.12
N ASN A 94 15.43 -1.26 15.16
CA ASN A 94 15.80 -2.39 14.31
C ASN A 94 15.25 -2.33 12.88
N MET A 95 14.63 -1.21 12.47
CA MET A 95 14.11 -1.05 11.12
C MET A 95 15.23 -0.76 10.11
N SER A 96 15.00 -1.14 8.85
CA SER A 96 15.95 -1.01 7.73
C SER A 96 16.60 0.37 7.65
N ILE A 97 17.93 0.37 7.66
CA ILE A 97 18.76 1.59 7.56
C ILE A 97 18.52 2.30 6.23
N GLU A 98 18.33 1.55 5.13
CA GLU A 98 18.08 2.12 3.81
C GLU A 98 16.79 2.94 3.80
N ARG A 99 15.71 2.43 4.41
CA ARG A 99 14.44 3.16 4.51
C ARG A 99 14.59 4.41 5.36
N GLN A 100 15.28 4.31 6.50
CA GLN A 100 15.58 5.47 7.34
C GLN A 100 16.40 6.52 6.56
N SER A 101 17.40 6.08 5.78
CA SER A 101 18.24 6.98 4.98
C SER A 101 17.43 7.73 3.92
N VAL A 102 16.51 7.05 3.22
CA VAL A 102 15.62 7.71 2.25
C VAL A 102 14.71 8.73 2.93
N MET A 103 14.12 8.41 4.08
CA MET A 103 13.27 9.34 4.83
C MET A 103 14.05 10.57 5.29
N ARG A 104 15.30 10.38 5.81
CA ARG A 104 16.19 11.49 6.18
C ARG A 104 16.62 12.33 4.97
N ALA A 105 16.87 11.70 3.82
CA ALA A 105 17.21 12.41 2.58
C ALA A 105 16.07 13.34 2.13
N TYR A 106 14.82 13.00 2.41
CA TYR A 106 13.67 13.89 2.24
C TYR A 106 13.46 14.88 3.40
N GLY A 107 14.38 14.94 4.38
CA GLY A 107 14.32 15.91 5.48
C GLY A 107 13.45 15.49 6.66
N ALA A 108 12.97 14.25 6.74
CA ALA A 108 12.21 13.79 7.89
C ALA A 108 13.11 13.57 9.13
N GLU A 109 12.63 13.98 10.28
CA GLU A 109 13.21 13.62 11.59
C GLU A 109 12.76 12.20 11.94
N ILE A 110 13.72 11.32 12.26
CA ILE A 110 13.44 9.96 12.71
C ILE A 110 13.53 9.89 14.22
N VAL A 111 12.43 9.51 14.87
CA VAL A 111 12.37 9.25 16.30
C VAL A 111 12.33 7.74 16.51
N LEU A 112 13.38 7.20 17.14
CA LEU A 112 13.49 5.77 17.37
C LEU A 112 12.88 5.41 18.73
N VAL A 113 12.16 4.29 18.76
CA VAL A 113 11.74 3.61 19.99
C VAL A 113 12.53 2.30 20.09
N SER A 114 12.59 1.72 21.28
CA SER A 114 13.27 0.44 21.47
C SER A 114 12.61 -0.68 20.66
N GLU A 115 13.37 -1.72 20.33
CA GLU A 115 12.83 -2.92 19.66
C GLU A 115 11.70 -3.57 20.48
N ALA A 116 11.82 -3.56 21.81
CA ALA A 116 10.82 -4.12 22.73
C ALA A 116 9.48 -3.36 22.70
N GLU A 117 9.49 -2.05 22.51
CA GLU A 117 8.27 -1.24 22.34
C GLU A 117 7.62 -1.46 20.99
N GLY A 118 8.41 -1.78 19.97
CA GLY A 118 7.93 -2.10 18.63
C GLY A 118 7.13 -0.97 17.97
N MET A 119 6.33 -1.33 16.97
CA MET A 119 5.47 -0.37 16.26
C MET A 119 4.30 0.13 17.13
N GLU A 120 3.87 -0.62 18.12
CA GLU A 120 2.82 -0.21 19.04
C GLU A 120 3.31 0.93 19.94
N GLY A 121 4.50 0.78 20.53
CA GLY A 121 5.14 1.85 21.29
C GLY A 121 5.40 3.12 20.47
N ALA A 122 5.76 2.97 19.18
CA ALA A 122 5.90 4.10 18.27
C ALA A 122 4.54 4.84 18.06
N ARG A 123 3.44 4.09 17.92
CA ARG A 123 2.08 4.69 17.80
C ARG A 123 1.66 5.42 19.08
N ASP A 124 1.89 4.80 20.23
CA ASP A 124 1.57 5.41 21.52
C ASP A 124 2.40 6.68 21.76
N LEU A 125 3.68 6.66 21.38
CA LEU A 125 4.52 7.85 21.45
C LEU A 125 4.01 8.95 20.52
N ALA A 126 3.61 8.64 19.29
CA ALA A 126 3.03 9.61 18.35
C ALA A 126 1.79 10.30 18.96
N LEU A 127 0.89 9.54 19.57
CA LEU A 127 -0.30 10.08 20.23
C LEU A 127 0.07 10.95 21.45
N ARG A 128 1.05 10.54 22.26
CA ARG A 128 1.56 11.38 23.38
C ARG A 128 2.17 12.69 22.87
N MET A 129 2.92 12.66 21.77
CA MET A 129 3.48 13.88 21.16
C MET A 129 2.37 14.80 20.65
N GLN A 130 1.34 14.27 20.00
CA GLN A 130 0.18 15.07 19.60
C GLN A 130 -0.53 15.71 20.80
N ALA A 131 -0.74 14.95 21.88
CA ALA A 131 -1.36 15.48 23.10
C ALA A 131 -0.56 16.63 23.76
N ARG A 132 0.76 16.64 23.53
CA ARG A 132 1.67 17.74 23.94
C ARG A 132 1.78 18.88 22.92
N SER A 133 0.94 18.86 21.88
CA SER A 133 0.98 19.85 20.78
C SER A 133 2.33 19.90 20.01
N GLU A 134 3.07 18.81 19.96
CA GLU A 134 4.34 18.71 19.23
C GLU A 134 4.16 18.49 17.72
N GLY A 135 2.93 18.25 17.27
CA GLY A 135 2.55 18.09 15.87
C GLY A 135 1.22 17.39 15.69
N LYS A 136 0.83 17.13 14.44
CA LYS A 136 -0.42 16.48 14.05
C LYS A 136 -0.16 15.06 13.57
N VAL A 137 -0.80 14.08 14.19
CA VAL A 137 -0.77 12.68 13.74
C VAL A 137 -1.74 12.50 12.57
N LEU A 138 -1.27 11.89 11.48
CA LEU A 138 -2.08 11.62 10.28
C LEU A 138 -2.90 10.34 10.40
N ASP A 139 -2.38 9.31 11.09
CA ASP A 139 -3.04 8.04 11.42
C ASP A 139 -3.60 7.28 10.21
N GLN A 140 -2.70 6.68 9.43
CA GLN A 140 -3.05 5.96 8.21
C GLN A 140 -4.07 4.82 8.38
N PHE A 141 -4.28 4.32 9.61
CA PHE A 141 -5.19 3.20 9.90
C PHE A 141 -6.62 3.64 10.21
N ASN A 142 -6.79 4.92 10.59
CA ASN A 142 -8.10 5.48 10.94
C ASN A 142 -8.49 6.68 10.07
N ASN A 143 -7.61 7.13 9.20
CA ASN A 143 -7.82 8.29 8.34
C ASN A 143 -8.59 7.91 7.07
N LEU A 144 -9.82 8.41 6.95
CA LEU A 144 -10.70 8.14 5.81
C LEU A 144 -10.17 8.70 4.48
N ASP A 145 -9.19 9.62 4.50
CA ASP A 145 -8.56 10.13 3.29
C ASP A 145 -7.63 9.08 2.64
N ASN A 146 -7.18 8.06 3.38
CA ASN A 146 -6.45 6.94 2.84
C ASN A 146 -7.31 6.13 1.83
N PRO A 147 -8.46 5.54 2.18
CA PRO A 147 -9.32 4.90 1.19
C PRO A 147 -9.89 5.88 0.16
N LEU A 148 -10.13 7.15 0.52
CA LEU A 148 -10.58 8.17 -0.43
C LEU A 148 -9.60 8.34 -1.60
N ALA A 149 -8.29 8.31 -1.34
CA ALA A 149 -7.27 8.36 -2.38
C ALA A 149 -7.48 7.28 -3.45
N HIS A 150 -7.77 6.07 -3.02
CA HIS A 150 -7.98 4.93 -3.91
C HIS A 150 -9.36 4.95 -4.60
N PHE A 151 -10.37 5.43 -3.91
CA PHE A 151 -11.69 5.66 -4.51
C PHE A 151 -11.63 6.70 -5.64
N MET A 152 -10.90 7.78 -5.42
CA MET A 152 -10.82 8.89 -6.37
C MET A 152 -9.80 8.68 -7.50
N THR A 153 -8.84 7.79 -7.33
CA THR A 153 -7.74 7.61 -8.30
C THR A 153 -7.57 6.17 -8.76
N THR A 154 -7.14 5.26 -7.90
CA THR A 154 -6.80 3.87 -8.26
C THR A 154 -7.99 3.11 -8.86
N GLY A 155 -9.16 3.22 -8.24
CA GLY A 155 -10.39 2.58 -8.74
C GLY A 155 -10.80 3.05 -10.14
N PRO A 156 -10.93 4.38 -10.38
CA PRO A 156 -11.18 4.94 -11.71
C PRO A 156 -10.15 4.54 -12.76
N GLU A 157 -8.86 4.56 -12.41
CA GLU A 157 -7.78 4.15 -13.32
C GLU A 157 -7.93 2.67 -13.74
N ILE A 158 -8.14 1.77 -12.78
CA ILE A 158 -8.35 0.33 -13.04
C ILE A 158 -9.57 0.13 -13.95
N TRP A 159 -10.68 0.78 -13.64
CA TRP A 159 -11.90 0.69 -14.44
C TRP A 159 -11.69 1.15 -15.89
N CYS A 160 -11.05 2.30 -16.06
CA CYS A 160 -10.75 2.86 -17.38
C CYS A 160 -9.76 1.98 -18.15
N GLN A 161 -8.65 1.59 -17.52
CA GLN A 161 -7.58 0.82 -18.16
C GLN A 161 -8.00 -0.62 -18.53
N THR A 162 -9.01 -1.18 -17.86
CA THR A 162 -9.62 -2.46 -18.24
C THR A 162 -10.81 -2.29 -19.20
N ALA A 163 -11.15 -1.06 -19.59
CA ALA A 163 -12.37 -0.74 -20.34
C ALA A 163 -13.65 -1.32 -19.69
N GLY A 164 -13.70 -1.32 -18.36
CA GLY A 164 -14.80 -1.86 -17.57
C GLY A 164 -14.92 -3.39 -17.59
N ARG A 165 -13.96 -4.13 -18.15
CA ARG A 165 -14.01 -5.60 -18.25
C ARG A 165 -13.60 -6.33 -16.99
N ILE A 166 -13.10 -5.64 -15.98
CA ILE A 166 -12.67 -6.25 -14.71
C ILE A 166 -13.80 -7.07 -14.08
N THR A 167 -13.50 -8.30 -13.69
CA THR A 167 -14.41 -9.22 -12.99
C THR A 167 -14.02 -9.48 -11.55
N HIS A 168 -12.70 -9.43 -11.25
CA HIS A 168 -12.16 -9.70 -9.92
C HIS A 168 -11.07 -8.69 -9.57
N PHE A 169 -11.13 -8.16 -8.35
CA PHE A 169 -10.06 -7.34 -7.78
C PHE A 169 -9.43 -8.06 -6.60
N VAL A 170 -8.13 -8.35 -6.69
CA VAL A 170 -7.36 -9.05 -5.66
C VAL A 170 -6.39 -8.07 -5.00
N SER A 171 -6.44 -7.92 -3.69
CA SER A 171 -5.62 -6.92 -2.98
C SER A 171 -5.03 -7.43 -1.68
N SER A 172 -3.72 -7.26 -1.54
CA SER A 172 -3.02 -7.45 -0.27
C SER A 172 -3.50 -6.43 0.78
N MET A 173 -3.85 -6.90 1.97
CA MET A 173 -4.41 -6.07 3.06
C MET A 173 -3.33 -5.64 4.05
N GLY A 174 -2.86 -4.39 3.95
CA GLY A 174 -2.03 -3.72 4.97
C GLY A 174 -2.89 -2.81 5.85
N THR A 175 -2.93 -1.51 5.54
CA THR A 175 -3.86 -0.55 6.18
C THR A 175 -5.31 -0.77 5.80
N THR A 176 -5.57 -1.57 4.80
CA THR A 176 -6.86 -1.80 4.14
C THR A 176 -7.36 -0.65 3.24
N GLY A 177 -6.67 0.49 3.20
CA GLY A 177 -7.09 1.66 2.42
C GLY A 177 -7.28 1.35 0.93
N THR A 178 -6.35 0.62 0.31
CA THR A 178 -6.43 0.26 -1.11
C THR A 178 -7.66 -0.60 -1.41
N ILE A 179 -7.83 -1.70 -0.66
CA ILE A 179 -8.98 -2.59 -0.91
C ILE A 179 -10.29 -1.88 -0.65
N THR A 180 -10.39 -1.09 0.43
CA THR A 180 -11.60 -0.33 0.77
C THR A 180 -11.95 0.69 -0.33
N GLY A 181 -11.00 1.54 -0.72
CA GLY A 181 -11.29 2.59 -1.70
C GLY A 181 -11.57 2.04 -3.10
N VAL A 182 -10.78 1.07 -3.56
CA VAL A 182 -10.98 0.45 -4.88
C VAL A 182 -12.27 -0.35 -4.92
N SER A 183 -12.57 -1.17 -3.88
CA SER A 183 -13.81 -1.95 -3.83
C SER A 183 -15.04 -1.05 -3.86
N GLN A 184 -15.05 0.02 -3.07
CA GLN A 184 -16.13 0.99 -3.06
C GLN A 184 -16.39 1.59 -4.45
N TYR A 185 -15.32 1.95 -5.17
CA TYR A 185 -15.46 2.45 -6.54
C TYR A 185 -15.95 1.37 -7.51
N LEU A 186 -15.34 0.20 -7.51
CA LEU A 186 -15.69 -0.88 -8.43
C LEU A 186 -17.11 -1.41 -8.20
N LYS A 187 -17.52 -1.60 -6.94
CA LYS A 187 -18.90 -1.99 -6.58
C LYS A 187 -19.91 -0.92 -7.00
N SER A 188 -19.56 0.37 -7.03
CA SER A 188 -20.43 1.43 -7.58
C SER A 188 -20.63 1.31 -9.09
N LYS A 189 -19.71 0.63 -9.81
CA LYS A 189 -19.85 0.36 -11.26
C LYS A 189 -20.59 -0.94 -11.53
N SER A 190 -20.29 -1.99 -10.78
CA SER A 190 -20.95 -3.29 -10.90
C SER A 190 -20.81 -4.10 -9.61
N ASN A 191 -21.92 -4.48 -9.01
CA ASN A 191 -21.94 -5.39 -7.85
C ASN A 191 -21.46 -6.82 -8.18
N LYS A 192 -21.32 -7.16 -9.48
CA LYS A 192 -20.84 -8.47 -9.93
C LYS A 192 -19.31 -8.60 -9.83
N ILE A 193 -18.58 -7.51 -9.65
CA ILE A 193 -17.12 -7.56 -9.49
C ILE A 193 -16.80 -8.16 -8.13
N GLU A 194 -16.09 -9.29 -8.12
CA GLU A 194 -15.67 -9.96 -6.89
C GLU A 194 -14.42 -9.28 -6.30
N ILE A 195 -14.47 -9.00 -5.01
CA ILE A 195 -13.39 -8.37 -4.24
C ILE A 195 -12.75 -9.39 -3.32
N ILE A 196 -11.47 -9.65 -3.53
CA ILE A 196 -10.73 -10.65 -2.77
C ILE A 196 -9.60 -9.97 -1.98
N GLY A 197 -9.69 -10.05 -0.66
CA GLY A 197 -8.62 -9.65 0.25
C GLY A 197 -7.59 -10.75 0.44
N LEU A 198 -6.32 -10.37 0.60
CA LEU A 198 -5.25 -11.29 0.93
C LEU A 198 -4.64 -10.92 2.27
N GLN A 199 -4.43 -11.90 3.13
CA GLN A 199 -3.74 -11.76 4.40
C GLN A 199 -2.67 -12.85 4.56
N PRO A 200 -1.65 -12.67 5.43
CA PRO A 200 -0.71 -13.73 5.73
C PRO A 200 -1.41 -14.95 6.32
N ALA A 201 -1.01 -16.14 5.92
CA ALA A 201 -1.42 -17.38 6.60
C ALA A 201 -0.97 -17.36 8.07
N GLU A 202 -1.55 -18.22 8.91
CA GLU A 202 -1.10 -18.38 10.30
C GLU A 202 0.41 -18.67 10.34
N ASN A 203 1.11 -18.04 11.28
CA ASN A 203 2.56 -18.14 11.45
C ASN A 203 3.39 -17.64 10.25
N SER A 204 2.80 -16.88 9.34
CA SER A 204 3.48 -16.23 8.22
C SER A 204 3.65 -14.74 8.45
N TYR A 205 4.83 -14.22 8.14
CA TYR A 205 5.11 -12.79 8.14
C TYR A 205 5.40 -12.32 6.70
N ILE A 206 4.57 -11.42 6.18
CA ILE A 206 4.77 -10.83 4.85
C ILE A 206 4.85 -9.31 5.02
N PRO A 207 6.02 -8.67 4.74
CA PRO A 207 6.16 -7.23 4.86
C PRO A 207 5.10 -6.47 4.06
N GLY A 208 4.42 -5.52 4.73
CA GLY A 208 3.41 -4.66 4.09
C GLY A 208 1.97 -5.18 4.13
N ILE A 209 1.74 -6.43 4.51
CA ILE A 209 0.39 -6.97 4.75
C ILE A 209 0.27 -7.54 6.18
N ARG A 210 -0.96 -7.62 6.67
CA ARG A 210 -1.23 -8.04 8.04
C ARG A 210 -2.46 -8.93 8.12
N ARG A 211 -2.40 -9.92 9.02
CA ARG A 211 -3.58 -10.61 9.55
C ARG A 211 -4.05 -9.82 10.76
N TRP A 212 -5.17 -9.14 10.62
CA TRP A 212 -5.73 -8.33 11.69
C TRP A 212 -6.53 -9.19 12.67
N SER A 213 -6.24 -9.07 13.96
CA SER A 213 -7.15 -9.56 14.99
C SER A 213 -8.37 -8.63 15.11
N ARG A 214 -9.47 -9.14 15.63
CA ARG A 214 -10.75 -8.39 15.69
C ARG A 214 -10.61 -7.03 16.38
N ASP A 215 -9.78 -6.96 17.41
CA ASP A 215 -9.62 -5.75 18.23
C ASP A 215 -8.73 -4.68 17.59
N TYR A 216 -7.98 -5.04 16.54
CA TYR A 216 -7.01 -4.14 15.87
C TYR A 216 -7.34 -3.88 14.40
N ILE A 217 -8.50 -4.30 13.92
CA ILE A 217 -8.94 -4.03 12.55
C ILE A 217 -8.93 -2.52 12.32
N PRO A 218 -8.28 -2.00 11.26
CA PRO A 218 -8.33 -0.59 10.92
C PRO A 218 -9.75 -0.09 10.77
N SER A 219 -10.07 1.06 11.38
CA SER A 219 -11.44 1.61 11.34
C SER A 219 -11.90 1.99 9.93
N ILE A 220 -10.95 2.19 9.02
CA ILE A 220 -11.21 2.46 7.60
C ILE A 220 -11.61 1.21 6.80
N PHE A 221 -11.50 0.00 7.38
CA PHE A 221 -11.84 -1.24 6.68
C PHE A 221 -13.35 -1.40 6.55
N LYS A 222 -13.80 -1.76 5.36
CA LYS A 222 -15.20 -2.03 5.02
C LYS A 222 -15.35 -3.50 4.64
N ALA A 223 -15.53 -4.35 5.67
CA ALA A 223 -15.59 -5.80 5.50
C ALA A 223 -16.75 -6.23 4.59
N GLU A 224 -17.84 -5.50 4.60
CA GLU A 224 -19.04 -5.75 3.78
C GLU A 224 -18.80 -5.56 2.26
N GLN A 225 -17.68 -4.99 1.89
CA GLN A 225 -17.28 -4.80 0.49
C GLN A 225 -16.30 -5.86 0.01
N VAL A 226 -15.83 -6.74 0.87
CA VAL A 226 -14.88 -7.81 0.56
C VAL A 226 -15.63 -9.13 0.52
N ASP A 227 -15.71 -9.74 -0.66
CA ASP A 227 -16.51 -10.94 -0.87
C ASP A 227 -15.86 -12.19 -0.24
N ARG A 228 -14.52 -12.26 -0.26
CA ARG A 228 -13.75 -13.32 0.43
C ARG A 228 -12.32 -12.88 0.77
N ILE A 229 -11.71 -13.60 1.70
CA ILE A 229 -10.30 -13.39 2.10
C ILE A 229 -9.56 -14.72 1.90
N LEU A 230 -8.37 -14.64 1.27
CA LEU A 230 -7.47 -15.77 1.07
C LEU A 230 -6.21 -15.60 1.92
N ASP A 231 -5.76 -16.70 2.48
CA ASP A 231 -4.50 -16.79 3.20
C ASP A 231 -3.36 -17.11 2.23
N ILE A 232 -2.27 -16.35 2.34
CA ILE A 232 -1.04 -16.55 1.56
C ILE A 232 0.11 -16.80 2.51
N THR A 233 0.89 -17.85 2.26
CA THR A 233 2.08 -18.13 3.05
C THR A 233 3.24 -17.21 2.66
N GLN A 234 4.17 -17.02 3.60
CA GLN A 234 5.39 -16.25 3.33
C GLN A 234 6.20 -16.87 2.18
N ILE A 235 6.28 -18.20 2.13
CA ILE A 235 7.04 -18.92 1.10
C ILE A 235 6.44 -18.68 -0.28
N GLU A 236 5.12 -18.79 -0.43
CA GLU A 236 4.44 -18.49 -1.69
C GLU A 236 4.66 -17.06 -2.16
N ALA A 237 4.56 -16.10 -1.23
CA ALA A 237 4.77 -14.69 -1.54
C ALA A 237 6.20 -14.41 -2.01
N GLN A 238 7.21 -14.98 -1.35
CA GLN A 238 8.62 -14.82 -1.71
C GLN A 238 8.95 -15.51 -3.03
N GLN A 239 8.46 -16.73 -3.26
CA GLN A 239 8.67 -17.44 -4.52
C GLN A 239 8.02 -16.70 -5.68
N MET A 240 6.80 -16.21 -5.51
CA MET A 240 6.11 -15.45 -6.57
C MET A 240 6.78 -14.11 -6.85
N MET A 241 7.33 -13.44 -5.83
CA MET A 241 8.15 -12.24 -6.02
C MET A 241 9.36 -12.51 -6.93
N LYS A 242 10.07 -13.64 -6.73
CA LYS A 242 11.18 -14.08 -7.59
C LYS A 242 10.71 -14.41 -9.00
N ASN A 243 9.61 -15.14 -9.13
CA ASN A 243 9.03 -15.51 -10.43
C ASN A 243 8.60 -14.27 -11.23
N LEU A 244 8.04 -13.25 -10.58
CA LEU A 244 7.68 -11.98 -11.24
C LEU A 244 8.91 -11.30 -11.86
N ALA A 245 10.05 -11.31 -11.17
CA ALA A 245 11.28 -10.76 -11.72
C ALA A 245 11.82 -11.59 -12.90
N ILE A 246 11.85 -12.92 -12.76
CA ILE A 246 12.45 -13.84 -13.75
C ILE A 246 11.57 -14.01 -14.99
N ASP A 247 10.27 -14.15 -14.79
CA ASP A 247 9.32 -14.50 -15.86
C ASP A 247 8.64 -13.28 -16.50
N GLU A 248 8.39 -12.24 -15.74
CA GLU A 248 7.65 -11.07 -16.22
C GLU A 248 8.50 -9.78 -16.27
N GLY A 249 9.73 -9.81 -15.75
CA GLY A 249 10.59 -8.63 -15.66
C GLY A 249 10.09 -7.59 -14.64
N ILE A 250 9.24 -8.00 -13.70
CA ILE A 250 8.64 -7.12 -12.70
C ILE A 250 9.40 -7.28 -11.38
N PHE A 251 10.28 -6.32 -11.09
CA PHE A 251 11.06 -6.30 -9.85
C PHE A 251 10.29 -5.58 -8.73
N CYS A 252 9.73 -6.34 -7.80
CA CYS A 252 8.78 -5.86 -6.80
C CYS A 252 9.05 -6.43 -5.40
N GLY A 253 8.32 -5.95 -4.39
CA GLY A 253 8.39 -6.44 -3.01
C GLY A 253 7.51 -7.67 -2.74
N VAL A 254 7.68 -8.25 -1.55
CA VAL A 254 7.03 -9.52 -1.14
C VAL A 254 5.51 -9.43 -1.14
N SER A 255 4.93 -8.28 -0.72
CA SER A 255 3.48 -8.07 -0.74
C SER A 255 2.88 -8.13 -2.15
N SER A 256 3.67 -7.76 -3.16
CA SER A 256 3.29 -7.87 -4.58
C SER A 256 3.33 -9.33 -5.04
N GLY A 257 4.33 -10.10 -4.58
CA GLY A 257 4.35 -11.55 -4.78
C GLY A 257 3.12 -12.23 -4.19
N ALA A 258 2.74 -11.88 -2.97
CA ALA A 258 1.50 -12.36 -2.35
C ALA A 258 0.26 -12.01 -3.20
N ALA A 259 0.21 -10.76 -3.69
CA ALA A 259 -0.90 -10.27 -4.51
C ALA A 259 -1.08 -11.08 -5.81
N VAL A 260 0.01 -11.39 -6.50
CA VAL A 260 -0.03 -12.19 -7.73
C VAL A 260 -0.26 -13.67 -7.45
N ALA A 261 0.30 -14.24 -6.36
CA ALA A 261 -0.01 -15.61 -5.95
C ALA A 261 -1.51 -15.81 -5.70
N GLY A 262 -2.14 -14.87 -4.99
CA GLY A 262 -3.59 -14.87 -4.78
C GLY A 262 -4.37 -14.72 -6.09
N ALA A 263 -3.94 -13.83 -6.98
CA ALA A 263 -4.58 -13.64 -8.28
C ALA A 263 -4.51 -14.90 -9.17
N LEU A 264 -3.41 -15.63 -9.13
CA LEU A 264 -3.27 -16.91 -9.86
C LEU A 264 -4.21 -17.97 -9.33
N ARG A 265 -4.40 -18.10 -8.01
CA ARG A 265 -5.39 -19.01 -7.41
C ARG A 265 -6.82 -18.67 -7.83
N VAL A 266 -7.14 -17.37 -7.90
CA VAL A 266 -8.44 -16.90 -8.39
C VAL A 266 -8.61 -17.25 -9.87
N ALA A 267 -7.57 -17.09 -10.69
CA ALA A 267 -7.59 -17.41 -12.12
C ALA A 267 -7.85 -18.89 -12.39
N GLU A 268 -7.30 -19.79 -11.58
CA GLU A 268 -7.53 -21.23 -11.69
C GLU A 268 -8.99 -21.65 -11.49
N GLN A 269 -9.72 -20.90 -10.68
CA GLN A 269 -11.12 -21.17 -10.34
C GLN A 269 -12.11 -20.46 -11.27
N ASN A 270 -11.64 -19.49 -12.08
CA ASN A 270 -12.50 -18.60 -12.85
C ASN A 270 -12.00 -18.43 -14.30
N PRO A 271 -12.25 -19.45 -15.18
CA PRO A 271 -11.94 -19.32 -16.60
C PRO A 271 -12.63 -18.11 -17.23
N GLY A 272 -11.92 -17.38 -18.08
CA GLY A 272 -12.41 -16.18 -18.74
C GLY A 272 -12.43 -14.92 -17.85
N ALA A 273 -12.00 -14.99 -16.59
CA ALA A 273 -11.96 -13.84 -15.70
C ALA A 273 -10.92 -12.79 -16.12
N VAL A 274 -11.26 -11.52 -15.89
CA VAL A 274 -10.33 -10.39 -15.96
C VAL A 274 -10.02 -9.94 -14.54
N ILE A 275 -8.85 -10.34 -14.06
CA ILE A 275 -8.41 -10.16 -12.67
C ILE A 275 -7.42 -9.01 -12.63
N VAL A 276 -7.61 -8.08 -11.69
CA VAL A 276 -6.64 -7.01 -11.43
C VAL A 276 -6.08 -7.14 -10.03
N THR A 277 -4.76 -6.98 -9.91
CA THR A 277 -4.08 -6.90 -8.61
C THR A 277 -3.03 -5.77 -8.59
N ILE A 278 -2.46 -5.50 -7.42
CA ILE A 278 -1.55 -4.36 -7.19
C ILE A 278 -0.11 -4.85 -7.01
N ILE A 279 0.82 -4.30 -7.79
CA ILE A 279 2.24 -4.33 -7.49
C ILE A 279 2.55 -3.12 -6.61
N CYS A 280 2.65 -3.36 -5.30
CA CYS A 280 2.59 -2.31 -4.29
C CYS A 280 3.80 -1.38 -4.28
N ASP A 281 4.99 -1.91 -4.57
CA ASP A 281 6.27 -1.20 -4.51
C ASP A 281 7.35 -1.89 -5.35
N ARG A 282 8.56 -1.31 -5.31
CA ARG A 282 9.73 -1.81 -6.05
C ARG A 282 10.59 -2.74 -5.20
N GLY A 283 11.27 -3.68 -5.86
CA GLY A 283 12.15 -4.68 -5.25
C GLY A 283 13.46 -4.10 -4.68
N ASP A 284 13.90 -2.95 -5.16
CA ASP A 284 15.13 -2.29 -4.70
C ASP A 284 15.15 -1.98 -3.19
N ARG A 285 13.98 -1.89 -2.56
CA ARG A 285 13.81 -1.68 -1.11
C ARG A 285 14.08 -2.92 -0.25
N TYR A 286 14.34 -4.05 -0.88
CA TYR A 286 14.50 -5.36 -0.22
C TYR A 286 15.83 -6.02 -0.53
N LEU A 287 16.77 -5.33 -1.20
CA LEU A 287 18.07 -5.90 -1.60
C LEU A 287 18.90 -6.34 -0.40
N SER A 288 18.93 -5.54 0.67
CA SER A 288 19.66 -5.87 1.89
C SER A 288 19.05 -7.01 2.72
N THR A 289 17.82 -7.42 2.40
CA THR A 289 17.14 -8.49 3.15
C THR A 289 17.56 -9.90 2.75
N GLY A 290 18.40 -10.07 1.72
CA GLY A 290 18.81 -11.37 1.18
C GLY A 290 17.71 -12.16 0.47
N LEU A 291 16.52 -11.57 0.26
CA LEU A 291 15.38 -12.26 -0.34
C LEU A 291 15.56 -12.64 -1.81
N PHE A 292 16.48 -11.98 -2.50
CA PHE A 292 16.77 -12.23 -3.93
C PHE A 292 18.01 -13.11 -4.17
N ASN A 293 18.71 -13.48 -3.09
CA ASN A 293 19.89 -14.35 -3.15
C ASN A 293 19.48 -15.82 -3.15
#